data_902c4dc20093a8b7a03f72f3468e7bbf
#
_entry.id   902c4dc20093a8b7a03f72f3468e7bbf
#
_cell.length_a   1.000
_cell.length_b   1.000
_cell.length_c   1.000
_cell.angle_alpha   90.00
_cell.angle_beta   90.00
_cell.angle_gamma   90.00
#
_symmetry.space_group_name_H-M   'P 1'
#
loop_
_entity.id
_entity.type
_entity.pdbx_description
1 polymer ?
#
loop_
_entity_poly.entity_id
_entity_poly.type
_entity_poly.pdbx_seq_one_letter_code
_entity_poly.pdbx_strand_id
1 'polypeptide(L)'
;MPAPADREKALEAALAQIDRQFGRGSVMRLGEDTRPPIEVIPTGSIALDVALGIGGLPRGRVVEVFGPESSGKTTVALHAVANAQRNGGIAAFIDAEHALDPEYAKKLGVDTDALLVSQPDTGEQALEIADMLIRSGALDVIVIDSVAALVPRAEIEGEMGDSHVGLQARLMSQALRKITGALNSSGTTAIFINQLREKIGVMFGSPETTTGGRALKFYASVRLDVRRIETLKDGSEPVGSRTRVKVVKNKVSPPFKQAEFDILYGVGISREGGLIDMGVEHGIVRKSGAWYTYEGDQLGQGKENARSFLRDNPDLANEIEKRIKEKLGVGPRVDAPAAAAAAAVDF
;
A
#
# COMPACT_ATOMS: atom_id res chain seq x y z
N MET A 1 49.31 -1.65 7.50
CA MET A 1 48.09 -2.35 7.06
C MET A 1 48.52 -3.74 6.60
N PRO A 2 47.81 -4.83 6.94
CA PRO A 2 48.16 -6.20 6.47
C PRO A 2 48.13 -6.27 4.94
N ALA A 3 48.90 -7.17 4.36
CA ALA A 3 48.95 -7.37 2.92
C ALA A 3 47.53 -7.79 2.38
N PRO A 4 47.24 -7.53 1.10
CA PRO A 4 45.93 -7.84 0.53
C PRO A 4 45.49 -9.30 0.73
N ALA A 5 46.39 -10.26 0.57
CA ALA A 5 46.13 -11.69 0.78
C ALA A 5 45.83 -12.06 2.23
N ASP A 6 46.43 -11.37 3.20
CA ASP A 6 46.16 -11.59 4.62
C ASP A 6 44.80 -11.03 5.03
N ARG A 7 44.35 -9.96 4.36
CA ARG A 7 43.02 -9.38 4.58
C ARG A 7 41.91 -10.29 4.05
N GLU A 8 42.13 -10.94 2.93
CA GLU A 8 41.18 -11.87 2.33
C GLU A 8 40.99 -13.12 3.18
N LYS A 9 42.07 -13.72 3.65
CA LYS A 9 42.07 -14.86 4.58
C LYS A 9 41.38 -14.51 5.91
N ALA A 10 41.63 -13.32 6.46
CA ALA A 10 41.00 -12.84 7.68
C ALA A 10 39.48 -12.66 7.49
N LEU A 11 39.05 -12.15 6.32
CA LEU A 11 37.63 -12.00 5.99
C LEU A 11 36.95 -13.36 5.82
N GLU A 12 37.55 -14.32 5.11
CA GLU A 12 37.03 -15.68 4.95
C GLU A 12 36.87 -16.39 6.31
N ALA A 13 37.86 -16.26 7.20
CA ALA A 13 37.77 -16.82 8.55
C ALA A 13 36.63 -16.19 9.36
N ALA A 14 36.43 -14.86 9.26
CA ALA A 14 35.34 -14.16 9.93
C ALA A 14 33.96 -14.59 9.37
N LEU A 15 33.81 -14.71 8.05
CA LEU A 15 32.59 -15.18 7.41
C LEU A 15 32.26 -16.62 7.82
N ALA A 16 33.26 -17.52 7.84
CA ALA A 16 33.08 -18.89 8.29
C ALA A 16 32.67 -18.98 9.78
N GLN A 17 33.17 -18.06 10.61
CA GLN A 17 32.76 -18.00 12.02
C GLN A 17 31.34 -17.47 12.17
N ILE A 18 30.94 -16.46 11.40
CA ILE A 18 29.58 -15.91 11.37
C ILE A 18 28.58 -17.00 10.93
N ASP A 19 28.90 -17.72 9.85
CA ASP A 19 28.04 -18.80 9.35
C ASP A 19 27.81 -19.92 10.38
N ARG A 20 28.85 -20.25 11.18
CA ARG A 20 28.73 -21.23 12.27
C ARG A 20 27.89 -20.72 13.44
N GLN A 21 28.00 -19.44 13.77
CA GLN A 21 27.34 -18.86 14.95
C GLN A 21 25.91 -18.42 14.67
N PHE A 22 25.64 -17.88 13.49
CA PHE A 22 24.36 -17.25 13.13
C PHE A 22 23.60 -17.94 11.99
N GLY A 23 24.20 -18.97 11.38
CA GLY A 23 23.63 -19.68 10.24
C GLY A 23 24.16 -19.18 8.89
N ARG A 24 24.14 -20.07 7.90
CA ARG A 24 24.57 -19.74 6.52
C ARG A 24 23.70 -18.64 5.94
N GLY A 25 24.32 -17.70 5.23
CA GLY A 25 23.63 -16.57 4.60
C GLY A 25 23.40 -15.38 5.52
N SER A 26 23.91 -15.39 6.78
CA SER A 26 23.87 -14.25 7.69
C SER A 26 24.63 -13.04 7.14
N VAL A 27 25.66 -13.29 6.34
CA VAL A 27 26.39 -12.29 5.54
C VAL A 27 26.52 -12.79 4.12
N MET A 28 26.15 -11.96 3.14
CA MET A 28 26.26 -12.30 1.71
C MET A 28 26.81 -11.11 0.93
N ARG A 29 27.40 -11.37 -0.22
CA ARG A 29 27.77 -10.32 -1.16
C ARG A 29 26.53 -9.86 -1.94
N LEU A 30 26.30 -8.57 -2.05
CA LEU A 30 25.10 -8.04 -2.70
C LEU A 30 24.95 -8.48 -4.17
N GLY A 31 26.07 -8.69 -4.87
CA GLY A 31 26.07 -9.18 -6.26
C GLY A 31 25.70 -10.68 -6.39
N GLU A 32 25.71 -11.43 -5.30
CA GLU A 32 25.33 -12.85 -5.23
C GLU A 32 23.87 -13.01 -4.73
N ASP A 33 23.17 -11.90 -4.52
CA ASP A 33 21.81 -11.88 -3.99
C ASP A 33 20.81 -12.34 -5.05
N THR A 34 20.30 -13.53 -4.87
CA THR A 34 19.29 -14.17 -5.71
C THR A 34 17.88 -13.99 -5.17
N ARG A 35 17.65 -12.97 -4.31
CA ARG A 35 16.31 -12.73 -3.75
C ARG A 35 15.29 -12.53 -4.87
N PRO A 36 14.11 -13.16 -4.77
CA PRO A 36 13.05 -12.96 -5.75
C PRO A 36 12.58 -11.50 -5.77
N PRO A 37 12.00 -11.04 -6.87
CA PRO A 37 11.36 -9.73 -6.93
C PRO A 37 10.37 -9.56 -5.78
N ILE A 38 10.25 -8.33 -5.27
CA ILE A 38 9.29 -8.04 -4.19
C ILE A 38 7.88 -8.29 -4.71
N GLU A 39 7.17 -9.20 -4.06
CA GLU A 39 5.75 -9.43 -4.33
C GLU A 39 4.94 -8.20 -3.90
N VAL A 40 3.81 -7.98 -4.58
CA VAL A 40 2.97 -6.80 -4.38
C VAL A 40 1.50 -7.15 -4.23
N ILE A 41 0.77 -6.25 -3.57
CA ILE A 41 -0.69 -6.22 -3.56
C ILE A 41 -1.12 -5.05 -4.46
N PRO A 42 -1.86 -5.30 -5.56
CA PRO A 42 -2.39 -4.24 -6.41
C PRO A 42 -3.30 -3.30 -5.63
N THR A 43 -3.22 -2.00 -5.91
CA THR A 43 -4.02 -0.99 -5.19
C THR A 43 -5.45 -0.84 -5.71
N GLY A 44 -5.74 -1.39 -6.89
CA GLY A 44 -6.99 -1.17 -7.61
C GLY A 44 -6.96 0.05 -8.54
N SER A 45 -5.91 0.85 -8.48
CA SER A 45 -5.64 1.95 -9.41
C SER A 45 -4.35 1.67 -10.19
N ILE A 46 -4.47 1.49 -11.50
CA ILE A 46 -3.28 1.28 -12.35
C ILE A 46 -2.32 2.48 -12.28
N ALA A 47 -2.85 3.70 -12.16
CA ALA A 47 -2.02 4.89 -12.02
C ALA A 47 -1.19 4.86 -10.74
N LEU A 48 -1.78 4.41 -9.62
CA LEU A 48 -1.06 4.28 -8.36
C LEU A 48 -0.06 3.13 -8.39
N ASP A 49 -0.42 1.99 -8.98
CA ASP A 49 0.48 0.84 -9.14
C ASP A 49 1.74 1.22 -9.95
N VAL A 50 1.56 2.01 -11.02
CA VAL A 50 2.66 2.58 -11.82
C VAL A 50 3.48 3.60 -11.02
N ALA A 51 2.84 4.48 -10.26
CA ALA A 51 3.53 5.46 -9.43
C ALA A 51 4.38 4.82 -8.33
N LEU A 52 3.95 3.67 -7.80
CA LEU A 52 4.72 2.86 -6.85
C LEU A 52 5.95 2.19 -7.48
N GLY A 53 5.98 2.03 -8.80
CA GLY A 53 7.13 1.55 -9.57
C GLY A 53 7.34 0.04 -9.57
N ILE A 54 6.64 -0.69 -8.72
CA ILE A 54 6.72 -2.16 -8.60
C ILE A 54 5.37 -2.85 -8.86
N GLY A 55 4.33 -2.09 -9.21
CA GLY A 55 3.02 -2.63 -9.57
C GLY A 55 2.02 -2.78 -8.43
N GLY A 56 2.31 -2.26 -7.25
CA GLY A 56 1.42 -2.32 -6.10
C GLY A 56 2.12 -2.00 -4.78
N LEU A 57 1.46 -2.30 -3.67
CA LEU A 57 2.00 -2.16 -2.32
C LEU A 57 2.96 -3.33 -2.03
N PRO A 58 4.18 -3.07 -1.51
CA PRO A 58 5.16 -4.11 -1.26
C PRO A 58 4.73 -5.05 -0.15
N ARG A 59 4.84 -6.36 -0.36
CA ARG A 59 4.62 -7.36 0.67
C ARG A 59 5.74 -7.35 1.71
N GLY A 60 5.42 -7.73 2.94
CA GLY A 60 6.38 -7.77 4.03
C GLY A 60 6.81 -6.40 4.55
N ARG A 61 6.08 -5.34 4.27
CA ARG A 61 6.45 -3.95 4.56
C ARG A 61 5.35 -3.17 5.26
N VAL A 62 5.78 -2.10 5.93
CA VAL A 62 4.89 -1.08 6.49
C VAL A 62 4.61 -0.03 5.41
N VAL A 63 3.34 0.25 5.21
CA VAL A 63 2.82 1.32 4.33
C VAL A 63 2.02 2.30 5.18
N GLU A 64 2.30 3.60 5.07
CA GLU A 64 1.49 4.65 5.67
C GLU A 64 0.65 5.33 4.59
N VAL A 65 -0.66 5.39 4.81
CA VAL A 65 -1.61 6.13 3.97
C VAL A 65 -2.16 7.28 4.81
N PHE A 66 -1.85 8.50 4.43
CA PHE A 66 -2.24 9.68 5.21
C PHE A 66 -2.83 10.78 4.33
N GLY A 67 -3.53 11.70 4.94
CA GLY A 67 -4.19 12.81 4.25
C GLY A 67 -5.30 13.41 5.11
N PRO A 68 -5.96 14.45 4.59
CA PRO A 68 -7.12 15.07 5.23
C PRO A 68 -8.27 14.07 5.42
N GLU A 69 -9.21 14.44 6.25
CA GLU A 69 -10.47 13.72 6.39
C GLU A 69 -11.20 13.65 5.03
N SER A 70 -11.92 12.55 4.80
CA SER A 70 -12.69 12.32 3.55
C SER A 70 -11.87 12.39 2.26
N SER A 71 -10.55 12.18 2.32
CA SER A 71 -9.68 12.18 1.14
C SER A 71 -9.64 10.86 0.37
N GLY A 72 -10.23 9.78 0.92
CA GLY A 72 -10.25 8.44 0.31
C GLY A 72 -9.22 7.46 0.85
N LYS A 73 -8.58 7.72 2.00
CA LYS A 73 -7.57 6.84 2.62
C LYS A 73 -8.10 5.42 2.88
N THR A 74 -9.23 5.31 3.55
CA THR A 74 -9.88 4.02 3.86
C THR A 74 -10.31 3.31 2.59
N THR A 75 -10.78 4.05 1.57
CA THR A 75 -11.15 3.49 0.26
C THR A 75 -9.94 2.84 -0.41
N VAL A 76 -8.79 3.50 -0.44
CA VAL A 76 -7.53 2.92 -0.99
C VAL A 76 -7.13 1.67 -0.23
N ALA A 77 -7.19 1.67 1.10
CA ALA A 77 -6.87 0.51 1.92
C ALA A 77 -7.84 -0.66 1.70
N LEU A 78 -9.14 -0.40 1.60
CA LEU A 78 -10.15 -1.43 1.34
C LEU A 78 -10.00 -2.06 -0.06
N HIS A 79 -9.62 -1.28 -1.07
CA HIS A 79 -9.29 -1.85 -2.38
C HIS A 79 -8.07 -2.76 -2.34
N ALA A 80 -7.04 -2.42 -1.57
CA ALA A 80 -5.89 -3.30 -1.35
C ALA A 80 -6.31 -4.60 -0.66
N VAL A 81 -7.18 -4.53 0.35
CA VAL A 81 -7.78 -5.70 1.02
C VAL A 81 -8.54 -6.57 0.00
N ALA A 82 -9.44 -5.97 -0.78
CA ALA A 82 -10.21 -6.69 -1.80
C ALA A 82 -9.30 -7.39 -2.83
N ASN A 83 -8.23 -6.73 -3.26
CA ASN A 83 -7.27 -7.31 -4.21
C ASN A 83 -6.44 -8.44 -3.58
N ALA A 84 -6.05 -8.33 -2.30
CA ALA A 84 -5.38 -9.41 -1.59
C ALA A 84 -6.28 -10.65 -1.48
N GLN A 85 -7.55 -10.46 -1.08
CA GLN A 85 -8.54 -11.55 -0.99
C GLN A 85 -8.83 -12.19 -2.35
N ARG A 86 -8.96 -11.40 -3.41
CA ARG A 86 -9.18 -11.89 -4.79
C ARG A 86 -8.04 -12.80 -5.28
N ASN A 87 -6.84 -12.58 -4.79
CA ASN A 87 -5.68 -13.41 -5.05
C ASN A 87 -5.54 -14.59 -4.07
N GLY A 88 -6.59 -14.91 -3.31
CA GLY A 88 -6.63 -16.01 -2.34
C GLY A 88 -5.97 -15.68 -1.00
N GLY A 89 -5.63 -14.41 -0.75
CA GLY A 89 -5.00 -13.96 0.49
C GLY A 89 -5.98 -13.73 1.63
N ILE A 90 -5.46 -13.74 2.85
CA ILE A 90 -6.20 -13.49 4.09
C ILE A 90 -5.92 -12.07 4.55
N ALA A 91 -6.98 -11.33 4.90
CA ALA A 91 -6.90 -9.95 5.33
C ALA A 91 -7.49 -9.74 6.73
N ALA A 92 -6.92 -8.79 7.47
CA ALA A 92 -7.44 -8.31 8.74
C ALA A 92 -7.58 -6.79 8.73
N PHE A 93 -8.55 -6.30 9.48
CA PHE A 93 -8.83 -4.87 9.64
C PHE A 93 -8.98 -4.55 11.13
N ILE A 94 -8.10 -3.73 11.65
CA ILE A 94 -8.16 -3.19 13.01
C ILE A 94 -8.88 -1.84 12.94
N ASP A 95 -10.15 -1.85 13.29
CA ASP A 95 -11.05 -0.69 13.24
C ASP A 95 -11.03 0.06 14.58
N ALA A 96 -9.99 0.84 14.81
CA ALA A 96 -9.84 1.62 16.04
C ALA A 96 -10.75 2.85 16.09
N GLU A 97 -11.32 3.28 14.96
CA GLU A 97 -12.31 4.37 14.90
C GLU A 97 -13.74 3.88 15.06
N HIS A 98 -13.98 2.56 15.05
CA HIS A 98 -15.32 1.94 15.06
C HIS A 98 -16.23 2.47 13.94
N ALA A 99 -15.65 2.71 12.77
CA ALA A 99 -16.29 3.40 11.64
C ALA A 99 -16.31 2.58 10.34
N LEU A 100 -15.87 1.32 10.36
CA LEU A 100 -15.90 0.45 9.18
C LEU A 100 -17.37 0.14 8.81
N ASP A 101 -17.75 0.53 7.60
CA ASP A 101 -19.03 0.21 7.00
C ASP A 101 -18.90 -1.08 6.16
N PRO A 102 -19.52 -2.21 6.60
CA PRO A 102 -19.47 -3.48 5.88
C PRO A 102 -20.09 -3.42 4.48
N GLU A 103 -21.18 -2.66 4.33
CA GLU A 103 -21.87 -2.52 3.05
C GLU A 103 -21.00 -1.75 2.04
N TYR A 104 -20.32 -0.72 2.50
CA TYR A 104 -19.36 0.00 1.68
C TYR A 104 -18.16 -0.89 1.31
N ALA A 105 -17.57 -1.61 2.27
CA ALA A 105 -16.48 -2.55 2.02
C ALA A 105 -16.87 -3.60 0.96
N LYS A 106 -18.08 -4.17 1.07
CA LYS A 106 -18.62 -5.13 0.12
C LYS A 106 -18.76 -4.55 -1.30
N LYS A 107 -19.22 -3.30 -1.41
CA LYS A 107 -19.30 -2.58 -2.71
C LYS A 107 -17.95 -2.36 -3.35
N LEU A 108 -16.88 -2.24 -2.57
CA LEU A 108 -15.50 -2.14 -3.05
C LEU A 108 -14.91 -3.50 -3.45
N GLY A 109 -15.63 -4.58 -3.26
CA GLY A 109 -15.22 -5.94 -3.60
C GLY A 109 -14.53 -6.70 -2.46
N VAL A 110 -14.61 -6.21 -1.23
CA VAL A 110 -14.14 -6.94 -0.05
C VAL A 110 -15.09 -8.11 0.23
N ASP A 111 -14.53 -9.29 0.41
CA ASP A 111 -15.24 -10.43 0.99
C ASP A 111 -15.36 -10.19 2.50
N THR A 112 -16.53 -9.71 2.90
CA THR A 112 -16.81 -9.34 4.30
C THR A 112 -16.98 -10.57 5.20
N ASP A 113 -17.32 -11.72 4.65
CA ASP A 113 -17.46 -12.96 5.40
C ASP A 113 -16.09 -13.56 5.76
N ALA A 114 -15.08 -13.30 4.93
CA ALA A 114 -13.71 -13.75 5.14
C ALA A 114 -12.81 -12.71 5.82
N LEU A 115 -13.24 -11.46 5.92
CA LEU A 115 -12.44 -10.39 6.53
C LEU A 115 -12.43 -10.52 8.06
N LEU A 116 -11.21 -10.63 8.64
CA LEU A 116 -11.04 -10.57 10.09
C LEU A 116 -11.12 -9.11 10.56
N VAL A 117 -12.03 -8.81 11.47
CA VAL A 117 -12.21 -7.45 12.01
C VAL A 117 -12.02 -7.45 13.52
N SER A 118 -11.25 -6.50 14.04
CA SER A 118 -11.10 -6.24 15.46
C SER A 118 -11.40 -4.77 15.74
N GLN A 119 -12.16 -4.53 16.82
CA GLN A 119 -12.50 -3.18 17.31
C GLN A 119 -11.95 -3.03 18.73
N PRO A 120 -10.66 -2.69 18.88
CA PRO A 120 -10.00 -2.62 20.17
C PRO A 120 -10.36 -1.35 20.95
N ASP A 121 -10.38 -1.47 22.28
CA ASP A 121 -10.64 -0.34 23.18
C ASP A 121 -9.42 0.55 23.43
N THR A 122 -8.21 -0.01 23.29
CA THR A 122 -6.96 0.69 23.54
C THR A 122 -5.94 0.52 22.43
N GLY A 123 -4.99 1.45 22.31
CA GLY A 123 -3.90 1.34 21.33
C GLY A 123 -3.00 0.13 21.58
N GLU A 124 -2.75 -0.24 22.84
CA GLU A 124 -1.99 -1.43 23.21
C GLU A 124 -2.68 -2.69 22.69
N GLN A 125 -3.98 -2.83 22.95
CA GLN A 125 -4.77 -3.98 22.48
C GLN A 125 -4.76 -4.08 20.96
N ALA A 126 -4.95 -2.97 20.25
CA ALA A 126 -4.90 -2.91 18.80
C ALA A 126 -3.58 -3.45 18.25
N LEU A 127 -2.47 -2.96 18.77
CA LEU A 127 -1.13 -3.29 18.28
C LEU A 127 -0.66 -4.69 18.71
N GLU A 128 -1.11 -5.18 19.87
CA GLU A 128 -0.87 -6.57 20.30
C GLU A 128 -1.63 -7.56 19.42
N ILE A 129 -2.90 -7.30 19.11
CA ILE A 129 -3.69 -8.13 18.19
C ILE A 129 -3.03 -8.15 16.81
N ALA A 130 -2.60 -6.98 16.31
CA ALA A 130 -1.91 -6.89 15.04
C ALA A 130 -0.60 -7.69 15.05
N ASP A 131 0.23 -7.60 16.09
CA ASP A 131 1.48 -8.36 16.22
C ASP A 131 1.23 -9.87 16.23
N MET A 132 0.21 -10.33 16.97
CA MET A 132 -0.15 -11.75 17.02
C MET A 132 -0.60 -12.29 15.65
N LEU A 133 -1.46 -11.54 14.95
CA LEU A 133 -1.95 -11.90 13.62
C LEU A 133 -0.81 -11.93 12.60
N ILE A 134 0.09 -10.96 12.62
CA ILE A 134 1.25 -10.92 11.72
C ILE A 134 2.19 -12.10 11.98
N ARG A 135 2.48 -12.41 13.24
CA ARG A 135 3.36 -13.52 13.62
C ARG A 135 2.80 -14.89 13.28
N SER A 136 1.50 -15.02 13.11
CA SER A 136 0.89 -16.27 12.64
C SER A 136 1.40 -16.69 11.26
N GLY A 137 1.90 -15.73 10.44
CA GLY A 137 2.34 -15.97 9.07
C GLY A 137 1.20 -16.23 8.07
N ALA A 138 -0.05 -16.13 8.52
CA ALA A 138 -1.22 -16.45 7.68
C ALA A 138 -1.79 -15.25 6.94
N LEU A 139 -1.44 -14.02 7.35
CA LEU A 139 -2.01 -12.80 6.76
C LEU A 139 -1.19 -12.31 5.55
N ASP A 140 -1.90 -11.88 4.52
CA ASP A 140 -1.34 -11.15 3.38
C ASP A 140 -1.35 -9.63 3.62
N VAL A 141 -2.41 -9.13 4.24
CA VAL A 141 -2.56 -7.71 4.55
C VAL A 141 -3.29 -7.49 5.87
N ILE A 142 -2.84 -6.49 6.62
CA ILE A 142 -3.52 -5.97 7.80
C ILE A 142 -3.63 -4.45 7.68
N VAL A 143 -4.81 -3.92 7.92
CA VAL A 143 -5.09 -2.48 7.95
C VAL A 143 -5.31 -2.05 9.39
N ILE A 144 -4.71 -0.95 9.81
CA ILE A 144 -4.94 -0.27 11.08
C ILE A 144 -5.56 1.10 10.77
N ASP A 145 -6.83 1.28 11.06
CA ASP A 145 -7.59 2.52 10.82
C ASP A 145 -8.16 3.05 12.13
N SER A 146 -7.63 4.11 12.65
CA SER A 146 -6.47 4.87 12.25
C SER A 146 -5.47 5.02 13.41
N VAL A 147 -4.23 5.42 13.09
CA VAL A 147 -3.20 5.72 14.11
C VAL A 147 -3.68 6.77 15.09
N ALA A 148 -4.47 7.76 14.64
CA ALA A 148 -5.03 8.81 15.49
C ALA A 148 -5.93 8.28 16.61
N ALA A 149 -6.60 7.15 16.38
CA ALA A 149 -7.52 6.50 17.32
C ALA A 149 -6.82 5.50 18.26
N LEU A 150 -5.51 5.24 18.08
CA LEU A 150 -4.74 4.38 18.97
C LEU A 150 -4.40 5.11 20.27
N VAL A 151 -5.39 5.22 21.15
CA VAL A 151 -5.24 5.91 22.45
C VAL A 151 -4.60 4.95 23.46
N PRO A 152 -3.50 5.34 24.11
CA PRO A 152 -2.89 4.54 25.17
C PRO A 152 -3.85 4.32 26.34
N ARG A 153 -3.81 3.13 26.95
CA ARG A 153 -4.64 2.77 28.10
C ARG A 153 -4.52 3.78 29.24
N ALA A 154 -3.30 4.20 29.56
CA ALA A 154 -3.05 5.17 30.61
C ALA A 154 -3.73 6.54 30.36
N GLU A 155 -3.95 6.90 29.10
CA GLU A 155 -4.69 8.10 28.73
C GLU A 155 -6.20 7.93 28.91
N ILE A 156 -6.73 6.72 28.64
CA ILE A 156 -8.15 6.40 28.83
C ILE A 156 -8.51 6.31 30.31
N GLU A 157 -7.63 5.72 31.12
CA GLU A 157 -7.83 5.54 32.58
C GLU A 157 -7.48 6.79 33.40
N GLY A 158 -6.82 7.81 32.80
CA GLY A 158 -6.48 9.07 33.45
C GLY A 158 -7.69 9.97 33.68
N GLU A 159 -7.49 10.98 34.52
CA GLU A 159 -8.52 11.99 34.77
C GLU A 159 -8.63 13.01 33.62
N MET A 160 -9.80 13.61 33.44
CA MET A 160 -10.00 14.67 32.45
C MET A 160 -9.06 15.87 32.78
N GLY A 161 -8.17 16.16 31.82
CA GLY A 161 -7.19 17.23 31.96
C GLY A 161 -5.76 16.78 32.28
N ASP A 162 -5.54 15.50 32.53
CA ASP A 162 -4.20 14.94 32.67
C ASP A 162 -3.39 15.08 31.38
N SER A 163 -2.11 15.42 31.57
CA SER A 163 -1.19 15.56 30.43
C SER A 163 -0.48 14.24 30.12
N HIS A 164 -0.85 13.59 29.02
CA HIS A 164 -0.25 12.34 28.58
C HIS A 164 0.67 12.51 27.35
N VAL A 165 1.45 13.58 27.33
CA VAL A 165 2.31 13.94 26.20
C VAL A 165 3.27 12.81 25.84
N GLY A 166 3.21 12.37 24.58
CA GLY A 166 4.17 11.43 24.01
C GLY A 166 3.89 9.95 24.28
N LEU A 167 2.86 9.56 25.03
CA LEU A 167 2.54 8.15 25.27
C LEU A 167 2.23 7.41 23.97
N GLN A 168 1.39 7.97 23.10
CA GLN A 168 1.07 7.39 21.79
C GLN A 168 2.32 7.23 20.92
N ALA A 169 3.23 8.20 20.92
CA ALA A 169 4.47 8.11 20.15
C ALA A 169 5.40 7.01 20.68
N ARG A 170 5.46 6.78 22.00
CA ARG A 170 6.20 5.68 22.62
C ARG A 170 5.60 4.33 22.25
N LEU A 171 4.29 4.20 22.36
CA LEU A 171 3.54 3.00 21.98
C LEU A 171 3.79 2.63 20.52
N MET A 172 3.66 3.59 19.59
CA MET A 172 3.96 3.38 18.18
C MET A 172 5.41 2.97 17.93
N SER A 173 6.36 3.60 18.59
CA SER A 173 7.78 3.26 18.45
C SER A 173 8.08 1.84 18.92
N GLN A 174 7.49 1.41 20.03
CA GLN A 174 7.65 0.07 20.58
C GLN A 174 7.00 -0.99 19.66
N ALA A 175 5.77 -0.75 19.23
CA ALA A 175 5.02 -1.66 18.37
C ALA A 175 5.72 -1.85 17.01
N LEU A 176 6.08 -0.75 16.33
CA LEU A 176 6.72 -0.82 15.02
C LEU A 176 8.08 -1.55 15.06
N ARG A 177 8.83 -1.40 16.15
CA ARG A 177 10.08 -2.14 16.36
C ARG A 177 9.85 -3.66 16.41
N LYS A 178 8.76 -4.10 17.05
CA LYS A 178 8.38 -5.52 17.13
C LYS A 178 7.81 -6.04 15.80
N ILE A 179 6.89 -5.27 15.22
CA ILE A 179 6.11 -5.68 14.05
C ILE A 179 6.97 -5.76 12.78
N THR A 180 7.91 -4.83 12.59
CA THR A 180 8.67 -4.74 11.32
C THR A 180 9.45 -6.02 11.00
N GLY A 181 10.06 -6.65 12.00
CA GLY A 181 10.75 -7.93 11.81
C GLY A 181 9.78 -9.06 11.44
N ALA A 182 8.64 -9.11 12.11
CA ALA A 182 7.60 -10.11 11.86
C ALA A 182 6.98 -9.96 10.46
N LEU A 183 6.75 -8.73 10.00
CA LEU A 183 6.23 -8.45 8.64
C LEU A 183 7.15 -8.98 7.56
N ASN A 184 8.46 -8.74 7.69
CA ASN A 184 9.43 -9.21 6.72
C ASN A 184 9.46 -10.74 6.63
N SER A 185 9.34 -11.42 7.77
CA SER A 185 9.35 -12.88 7.83
C SER A 185 8.04 -13.52 7.34
N SER A 186 6.89 -12.88 7.62
CA SER A 186 5.56 -13.40 7.25
C SER A 186 5.11 -13.02 5.84
N GLY A 187 5.76 -12.01 5.21
CA GLY A 187 5.32 -11.45 3.95
C GLY A 187 4.03 -10.61 4.05
N THR A 188 3.57 -10.31 5.26
CA THR A 188 2.35 -9.51 5.50
C THR A 188 2.60 -8.03 5.20
N THR A 189 1.70 -7.38 4.47
CA THR A 189 1.70 -5.91 4.32
C THR A 189 0.89 -5.28 5.42
N ALA A 190 1.48 -4.36 6.19
CA ALA A 190 0.76 -3.57 7.20
C ALA A 190 0.49 -2.16 6.67
N ILE A 191 -0.79 -1.81 6.53
CA ILE A 191 -1.25 -0.50 6.08
C ILE A 191 -1.73 0.27 7.30
N PHE A 192 -1.02 1.36 7.64
CA PHE A 192 -1.42 2.29 8.69
C PHE A 192 -2.09 3.51 8.05
N ILE A 193 -3.36 3.71 8.36
CA ILE A 193 -4.08 4.92 7.98
C ILE A 193 -3.80 5.99 9.04
N ASN A 194 -3.49 7.20 8.59
CA ASN A 194 -3.14 8.29 9.50
C ASN A 194 -3.84 9.59 9.10
N GLN A 195 -4.09 10.43 10.08
CA GLN A 195 -4.69 11.74 9.92
C GLN A 195 -3.61 12.82 9.91
N LEU A 196 -3.88 13.93 9.24
CA LEU A 196 -3.08 15.14 9.31
C LEU A 196 -3.51 16.00 10.49
N ARG A 197 -2.54 16.60 11.15
CA ARG A 197 -2.70 17.63 12.17
C ARG A 197 -1.88 18.84 11.76
N GLU A 198 -2.34 20.01 12.10
CA GLU A 198 -1.59 21.24 11.90
C GLU A 198 -0.79 21.60 13.16
N LYS A 199 0.47 21.94 12.98
CA LYS A 199 1.31 22.48 14.03
C LYS A 199 1.11 23.99 14.12
N ILE A 200 0.71 24.46 15.28
CA ILE A 200 0.57 25.89 15.55
C ILE A 200 1.98 26.52 15.62
N GLY A 201 2.16 27.69 15.00
CA GLY A 201 3.38 28.48 15.11
C GLY A 201 4.53 28.10 14.19
N VAL A 202 4.28 27.29 13.14
CA VAL A 202 5.28 26.99 12.11
C VAL A 202 5.37 28.16 11.12
N MET A 203 6.47 28.94 11.21
CA MET A 203 6.70 30.07 10.30
C MET A 203 7.37 29.64 8.97
N PHE A 204 8.08 28.50 8.95
CA PHE A 204 8.77 27.99 7.76
C PHE A 204 8.53 26.47 7.60
N GLY A 205 8.32 26.03 6.37
CA GLY A 205 8.03 24.63 6.04
C GLY A 205 6.55 24.30 6.09
N SER A 206 6.20 23.00 5.96
CA SER A 206 4.80 22.57 6.06
C SER A 206 4.34 22.48 7.51
N PRO A 207 3.24 23.13 7.88
CA PRO A 207 2.64 23.02 9.21
C PRO A 207 2.02 21.63 9.42
N GLU A 208 1.72 20.89 8.37
CA GLU A 208 1.06 19.60 8.44
C GLU A 208 1.99 18.50 9.00
N THR A 209 1.47 17.71 9.91
CA THR A 209 2.14 16.54 10.47
C THR A 209 1.14 15.40 10.70
N THR A 210 1.63 14.17 10.70
CA THR A 210 0.83 12.98 11.03
C THR A 210 0.87 12.70 12.53
N THR A 211 -0.17 12.04 13.04
CA THR A 211 -0.26 11.61 14.44
C THR A 211 0.66 10.42 14.75
N GLY A 212 0.83 10.08 16.03
CA GLY A 212 1.62 8.92 16.45
C GLY A 212 3.13 9.13 16.47
N GLY A 213 3.60 10.38 16.37
CA GLY A 213 5.02 10.74 16.46
C GLY A 213 5.79 10.49 15.16
N ARG A 214 7.11 10.22 15.29
CA ARG A 214 8.01 10.08 14.13
C ARG A 214 8.27 8.64 13.70
N ALA A 215 7.97 7.65 14.54
CA ALA A 215 8.35 6.27 14.33
C ALA A 215 7.81 5.71 13.00
N LEU A 216 6.53 5.92 12.71
CA LEU A 216 5.91 5.43 11.49
C LEU A 216 6.57 6.01 10.23
N LYS A 217 6.98 7.28 10.26
CA LYS A 217 7.72 7.91 9.14
C LYS A 217 9.05 7.22 8.85
N PHE A 218 9.72 6.67 9.86
CA PHE A 218 10.98 5.95 9.71
C PHE A 218 10.76 4.50 9.28
N TYR A 219 9.82 3.79 9.91
CA TYR A 219 9.58 2.37 9.66
C TYR A 219 8.83 2.12 8.34
N ALA A 220 7.97 3.02 7.89
CA ALA A 220 7.26 2.88 6.62
C ALA A 220 8.25 2.79 5.45
N SER A 221 8.06 1.78 4.61
CA SER A 221 8.76 1.64 3.33
C SER A 221 8.13 2.50 2.24
N VAL A 222 6.82 2.68 2.31
CA VAL A 222 6.03 3.51 1.40
C VAL A 222 5.16 4.45 2.23
N ARG A 223 5.07 5.71 1.82
CA ARG A 223 4.16 6.70 2.38
C ARG A 223 3.39 7.39 1.28
N LEU A 224 2.07 7.36 1.38
CA LEU A 224 1.11 7.88 0.41
C LEU A 224 0.34 9.06 1.01
N ASP A 225 0.50 10.23 0.41
CA ASP A 225 -0.30 11.42 0.72
C ASP A 225 -1.51 11.46 -0.21
N VAL A 226 -2.69 11.25 0.35
CA VAL A 226 -3.97 11.13 -0.38
C VAL A 226 -4.76 12.43 -0.25
N ARG A 227 -5.05 13.08 -1.39
CA ARG A 227 -5.75 14.36 -1.45
C ARG A 227 -6.90 14.30 -2.43
N ARG A 228 -8.06 14.76 -2.00
CA ARG A 228 -9.15 15.09 -2.92
C ARG A 228 -8.84 16.42 -3.60
N ILE A 229 -8.88 16.45 -4.93
CA ILE A 229 -8.55 17.65 -5.72
C ILE A 229 -9.76 18.25 -6.42
N GLU A 230 -10.78 17.43 -6.73
CA GLU A 230 -11.97 17.86 -7.44
C GLU A 230 -13.17 17.03 -7.03
N THR A 231 -14.36 17.60 -7.09
CA THR A 231 -15.64 16.88 -6.97
C THR A 231 -16.16 16.55 -8.36
N LEU A 232 -16.34 15.28 -8.65
CA LEU A 232 -16.97 14.83 -9.89
C LEU A 232 -18.48 14.97 -9.78
N LYS A 233 -19.10 15.52 -10.82
CA LYS A 233 -20.55 15.75 -10.87
C LYS A 233 -21.15 15.13 -12.13
N ASP A 234 -22.35 14.62 -11.98
CA ASP A 234 -23.23 14.30 -13.10
C ASP A 234 -24.39 15.33 -13.09
N GLY A 235 -24.37 16.25 -14.05
CA GLY A 235 -25.21 17.43 -13.99
C GLY A 235 -24.88 18.29 -12.75
N SER A 236 -25.82 18.40 -11.82
CA SER A 236 -25.66 19.13 -10.55
C SER A 236 -25.28 18.25 -9.37
N GLU A 237 -25.42 16.92 -9.51
CA GLU A 237 -25.21 15.96 -8.41
C GLU A 237 -23.76 15.52 -8.28
N PRO A 238 -23.18 15.54 -7.08
CA PRO A 238 -21.84 15.00 -6.85
C PRO A 238 -21.86 13.47 -6.87
N VAL A 239 -21.12 12.85 -7.80
CA VAL A 239 -21.06 11.40 -8.00
C VAL A 239 -19.74 10.78 -7.55
N GLY A 240 -18.76 11.59 -7.24
CA GLY A 240 -17.44 11.10 -6.83
C GLY A 240 -16.45 12.22 -6.59
N SER A 241 -15.19 11.84 -6.50
CA SER A 241 -14.07 12.75 -6.36
C SER A 241 -12.88 12.34 -7.22
N ARG A 242 -12.21 13.33 -7.81
CA ARG A 242 -10.85 13.18 -8.34
C ARG A 242 -9.88 13.20 -7.18
N THR A 243 -9.08 12.17 -7.06
CA THR A 243 -8.13 11.97 -5.96
C THR A 243 -6.72 11.95 -6.50
N ARG A 244 -5.82 12.67 -5.85
CA ARG A 244 -4.39 12.63 -6.10
C ARG A 244 -3.69 11.92 -4.97
N VAL A 245 -2.84 10.96 -5.30
CA VAL A 245 -1.95 10.28 -4.36
C VAL A 245 -0.50 10.59 -4.72
N LYS A 246 0.22 11.19 -3.79
CA LYS A 246 1.65 11.44 -3.93
C LYS A 246 2.45 10.43 -3.12
N VAL A 247 3.38 9.75 -3.78
CA VAL A 247 4.30 8.81 -3.14
C VAL A 247 5.45 9.62 -2.53
N VAL A 248 5.30 10.03 -1.27
CA VAL A 248 6.26 10.94 -0.61
C VAL A 248 7.48 10.20 -0.03
N LYS A 249 7.38 8.88 0.12
CA LYS A 249 8.49 8.00 0.49
C LYS A 249 8.32 6.66 -0.18
N ASN A 250 9.40 6.14 -0.74
CA ASN A 250 9.43 4.82 -1.34
C ASN A 250 10.85 4.22 -1.18
N LYS A 251 10.95 3.07 -0.51
CA LYS A 251 12.22 2.34 -0.34
C LYS A 251 12.43 1.23 -1.36
N VAL A 252 11.42 0.97 -2.20
CA VAL A 252 11.43 -0.12 -3.18
C VAL A 252 11.48 0.36 -4.63
N SER A 253 11.31 1.67 -4.86
CA SER A 253 11.40 2.34 -6.16
C SER A 253 11.66 3.84 -5.95
N PRO A 254 12.06 4.62 -6.97
CA PRO A 254 12.20 6.06 -6.84
C PRO A 254 10.91 6.74 -6.35
N PRO A 255 11.00 7.59 -5.30
CA PRO A 255 9.87 8.29 -4.72
C PRO A 255 9.43 9.51 -5.55
N PHE A 256 8.42 10.22 -5.03
CA PHE A 256 7.87 11.51 -5.49
C PHE A 256 7.04 11.46 -6.77
N LYS A 257 6.75 10.26 -7.29
CA LYS A 257 5.73 10.10 -8.32
C LYS A 257 4.34 10.35 -7.73
N GLN A 258 3.41 10.71 -8.57
CA GLN A 258 2.02 10.92 -8.18
C GLN A 258 1.09 10.22 -9.17
N ALA A 259 -0.08 9.85 -8.66
CA ALA A 259 -1.16 9.26 -9.41
C ALA A 259 -2.45 10.03 -9.19
N GLU A 260 -3.26 10.14 -10.23
CA GLU A 260 -4.61 10.69 -10.13
C GLU A 260 -5.60 9.67 -10.65
N PHE A 261 -6.70 9.53 -9.93
CA PHE A 261 -7.79 8.62 -10.30
C PHE A 261 -9.11 9.08 -9.68
N ASP A 262 -10.20 8.55 -10.21
CA ASP A 262 -11.54 8.87 -9.75
C ASP A 262 -11.98 7.84 -8.70
N ILE A 263 -12.53 8.35 -7.59
CA ILE A 263 -13.26 7.56 -6.59
C ILE A 263 -14.74 7.91 -6.76
N LEU A 264 -15.56 6.93 -7.14
CA LEU A 264 -17.00 7.08 -7.31
C LEU A 264 -17.71 6.68 -6.03
N TYR A 265 -18.72 7.45 -5.65
CA TYR A 265 -19.49 7.17 -4.43
C TYR A 265 -20.24 5.83 -4.56
N GLY A 266 -20.10 4.98 -3.56
CA GLY A 266 -20.70 3.66 -3.54
C GLY A 266 -20.08 2.62 -4.49
N VAL A 267 -19.04 2.98 -5.25
CA VAL A 267 -18.34 2.07 -6.19
C VAL A 267 -16.85 1.97 -5.87
N GLY A 268 -16.24 3.06 -5.37
CA GLY A 268 -14.82 3.15 -5.08
C GLY A 268 -13.97 3.60 -6.27
N ILE A 269 -12.74 3.13 -6.34
CA ILE A 269 -11.79 3.50 -7.40
C ILE A 269 -12.31 3.01 -8.75
N SER A 270 -12.44 3.95 -9.71
CA SER A 270 -12.84 3.65 -11.08
C SER A 270 -11.68 3.04 -11.85
N ARG A 271 -11.64 1.70 -11.95
CA ARG A 271 -10.62 0.97 -12.71
C ARG A 271 -10.63 1.36 -14.17
N GLU A 272 -11.82 1.32 -14.80
CA GLU A 272 -11.98 1.60 -16.22
C GLU A 272 -11.65 3.07 -16.54
N GLY A 273 -12.02 3.99 -15.67
CA GLY A 273 -11.63 5.39 -15.79
C GLY A 273 -10.12 5.58 -15.75
N GLY A 274 -9.42 4.86 -14.88
CA GLY A 274 -7.97 4.85 -14.80
C GLY A 274 -7.31 4.25 -16.05
N LEU A 275 -7.85 3.18 -16.59
CA LEU A 275 -7.37 2.57 -17.84
C LEU A 275 -7.50 3.53 -19.03
N ILE A 276 -8.60 4.27 -19.11
CA ILE A 276 -8.79 5.27 -20.16
C ILE A 276 -7.77 6.40 -20.02
N ASP A 277 -7.61 6.97 -18.82
CA ASP A 277 -6.69 8.08 -18.56
C ASP A 277 -5.25 7.67 -18.89
N MET A 278 -4.77 6.56 -18.33
CA MET A 278 -3.43 6.03 -18.58
C MET A 278 -3.25 5.56 -20.03
N GLY A 279 -4.28 4.98 -20.63
CA GLY A 279 -4.26 4.56 -22.01
C GLY A 279 -4.08 5.72 -22.98
N VAL A 280 -4.75 6.85 -22.71
CA VAL A 280 -4.60 8.09 -23.50
C VAL A 280 -3.23 8.72 -23.27
N GLU A 281 -2.79 8.86 -22.02
CA GLU A 281 -1.50 9.43 -21.66
C GLU A 281 -0.34 8.70 -22.35
N HIS A 282 -0.43 7.37 -22.43
CA HIS A 282 0.60 6.54 -23.01
C HIS A 282 0.34 6.14 -24.48
N GLY A 283 -0.65 6.72 -25.12
CA GLY A 283 -0.92 6.50 -26.55
C GLY A 283 -1.38 5.08 -26.92
N ILE A 284 -1.94 4.35 -25.96
CA ILE A 284 -2.57 3.03 -26.16
C ILE A 284 -4.03 3.20 -26.56
N VAL A 285 -4.74 4.10 -25.86
CA VAL A 285 -6.08 4.54 -26.21
C VAL A 285 -5.94 5.89 -26.92
N ARG A 286 -6.60 6.03 -28.06
CA ARG A 286 -6.61 7.28 -28.81
C ARG A 286 -7.82 8.12 -28.43
N LYS A 287 -7.60 9.41 -28.14
CA LYS A 287 -8.65 10.38 -27.95
C LYS A 287 -8.67 11.35 -29.13
N SER A 288 -9.81 11.47 -29.81
CA SER A 288 -10.03 12.43 -30.89
C SER A 288 -11.33 13.20 -30.64
N GLY A 289 -11.20 14.46 -30.24
CA GLY A 289 -12.31 15.26 -29.74
C GLY A 289 -12.95 14.58 -28.51
N ALA A 290 -14.23 14.25 -28.58
CA ALA A 290 -14.95 13.55 -27.53
C ALA A 290 -14.87 12.00 -27.63
N TRP A 291 -14.29 11.47 -28.71
CA TRP A 291 -14.27 10.03 -28.97
C TRP A 291 -13.01 9.35 -28.43
N TYR A 292 -13.21 8.19 -27.83
CA TYR A 292 -12.15 7.29 -27.37
C TYR A 292 -12.16 6.03 -28.27
N THR A 293 -10.98 5.64 -28.75
CA THR A 293 -10.80 4.47 -29.63
C THR A 293 -9.61 3.63 -29.19
N TYR A 294 -9.72 2.33 -29.41
CA TYR A 294 -8.66 1.37 -29.17
C TYR A 294 -8.56 0.44 -30.39
N GLU A 295 -7.38 0.37 -31.03
CA GLU A 295 -7.10 -0.42 -32.25
C GLU A 295 -8.09 -0.20 -33.42
N GLY A 296 -8.71 0.98 -33.48
CA GLY A 296 -9.70 1.31 -34.48
C GLY A 296 -11.15 1.18 -34.03
N ASP A 297 -11.41 0.43 -32.97
CA ASP A 297 -12.73 0.27 -32.40
C ASP A 297 -13.11 1.42 -31.47
N GLN A 298 -14.35 1.88 -31.56
CA GLN A 298 -14.86 2.95 -30.74
C GLN A 298 -15.25 2.44 -29.35
N LEU A 299 -14.60 2.99 -28.31
CA LEU A 299 -14.97 2.71 -26.92
C LEU A 299 -16.19 3.56 -26.46
N GLY A 300 -16.36 4.77 -27.04
CA GLY A 300 -17.49 5.62 -26.76
C GLY A 300 -17.20 7.10 -26.94
N GLN A 301 -18.29 7.88 -27.01
CA GLN A 301 -18.24 9.34 -27.00
C GLN A 301 -18.34 9.85 -25.55
N GLY A 302 -17.32 10.52 -25.08
CA GLY A 302 -17.17 10.94 -23.69
C GLY A 302 -16.61 9.85 -22.77
N LYS A 303 -16.00 10.27 -21.67
CA LYS A 303 -15.32 9.35 -20.72
C LYS A 303 -16.28 8.38 -20.05
N GLU A 304 -17.52 8.81 -19.75
CA GLU A 304 -18.52 7.95 -19.11
C GLU A 304 -18.96 6.80 -19.98
N ASN A 305 -19.20 7.05 -21.28
CA ASN A 305 -19.57 5.98 -22.22
C ASN A 305 -18.41 5.01 -22.44
N ALA A 306 -17.18 5.51 -22.57
CA ALA A 306 -16.00 4.66 -22.70
C ALA A 306 -15.76 3.82 -21.41
N ARG A 307 -15.98 4.40 -20.23
CA ARG A 307 -15.92 3.69 -18.95
C ARG A 307 -16.95 2.56 -18.87
N SER A 308 -18.21 2.86 -19.22
CA SER A 308 -19.28 1.86 -19.26
C SER A 308 -18.97 0.73 -20.24
N PHE A 309 -18.49 1.08 -21.43
CA PHE A 309 -18.10 0.10 -22.44
C PHE A 309 -17.01 -0.85 -21.93
N LEU A 310 -15.95 -0.34 -21.28
CA LEU A 310 -14.89 -1.20 -20.73
C LEU A 310 -15.39 -2.05 -19.55
N ARG A 311 -16.33 -1.57 -18.75
CA ARG A 311 -16.95 -2.34 -17.68
C ARG A 311 -17.75 -3.53 -18.23
N ASP A 312 -18.45 -3.32 -19.33
CA ASP A 312 -19.24 -4.35 -20.01
C ASP A 312 -18.37 -5.29 -20.86
N ASN A 313 -17.11 -4.92 -21.11
CA ASN A 313 -16.13 -5.70 -21.88
C ASN A 313 -14.83 -5.92 -21.06
N PRO A 314 -14.86 -6.77 -20.02
CA PRO A 314 -13.74 -6.96 -19.10
C PRO A 314 -12.48 -7.53 -19.77
N ASP A 315 -12.62 -8.34 -20.80
CA ASP A 315 -11.47 -8.91 -21.54
C ASP A 315 -10.67 -7.80 -22.24
N LEU A 316 -11.36 -6.84 -22.85
CA LEU A 316 -10.74 -5.68 -23.47
C LEU A 316 -10.09 -4.77 -22.42
N ALA A 317 -10.75 -4.58 -21.29
CA ALA A 317 -10.17 -3.82 -20.16
C ALA A 317 -8.88 -4.48 -19.66
N ASN A 318 -8.85 -5.81 -19.53
CA ASN A 318 -7.67 -6.57 -19.13
C ASN A 318 -6.54 -6.45 -20.17
N GLU A 319 -6.87 -6.47 -21.45
CA GLU A 319 -5.90 -6.31 -22.54
C GLU A 319 -5.25 -4.92 -22.51
N ILE A 320 -6.06 -3.86 -22.37
CA ILE A 320 -5.57 -2.49 -22.27
C ILE A 320 -4.66 -2.35 -21.02
N GLU A 321 -5.07 -2.90 -19.87
CA GLU A 321 -4.28 -2.89 -18.64
C GLU A 321 -2.92 -3.58 -18.83
N LYS A 322 -2.93 -4.75 -19.46
CA LYS A 322 -1.70 -5.50 -19.76
C LYS A 322 -0.75 -4.67 -20.63
N ARG A 323 -1.24 -4.06 -21.70
CA ARG A 323 -0.43 -3.21 -22.59
C ARG A 323 0.13 -1.97 -21.87
N ILE A 324 -0.65 -1.36 -21.00
CA ILE A 324 -0.15 -0.23 -20.18
C ILE A 324 1.00 -0.71 -19.29
N LYS A 325 0.83 -1.82 -18.59
CA LYS A 325 1.85 -2.39 -17.70
C LYS A 325 3.12 -2.77 -18.46
N GLU A 326 2.99 -3.44 -19.60
CA GLU A 326 4.11 -3.82 -20.45
C GLU A 326 4.87 -2.59 -20.96
N LYS A 327 4.17 -1.58 -21.45
CA LYS A 327 4.78 -0.35 -21.96
C LYS A 327 5.56 0.41 -20.88
N LEU A 328 5.09 0.36 -19.64
CA LEU A 328 5.69 1.05 -18.49
C LEU A 328 6.68 0.18 -17.71
N GLY A 329 6.85 -1.08 -18.10
CA GLY A 329 7.75 -2.02 -17.43
C GLY A 329 7.33 -2.31 -15.98
N VAL A 330 6.02 -2.29 -15.71
CA VAL A 330 5.44 -2.53 -14.38
C VAL A 330 4.76 -3.89 -14.36
N GLY A 331 5.10 -4.72 -13.39
CA GLY A 331 4.58 -6.09 -13.25
C GLY A 331 5.66 -7.14 -13.45
N PRO A 332 5.31 -8.43 -13.37
CA PRO A 332 6.27 -9.51 -13.60
C PRO A 332 6.83 -9.39 -15.03
N ARG A 333 8.16 -9.28 -15.13
CA ARG A 333 8.84 -9.27 -16.42
C ARG A 333 8.63 -10.62 -17.08
N VAL A 334 7.99 -10.65 -18.23
CA VAL A 334 7.74 -11.86 -19.05
C VAL A 334 9.06 -12.48 -19.56
N ASP A 335 10.15 -11.73 -19.49
CA ASP A 335 11.51 -12.14 -19.95
C ASP A 335 12.42 -12.71 -18.85
N ALA A 336 11.90 -12.96 -17.64
CA ALA A 336 12.65 -13.75 -16.68
C ALA A 336 12.62 -15.21 -17.16
N PRO A 337 13.79 -15.84 -17.46
CA PRO A 337 13.77 -17.23 -17.91
C PRO A 337 13.10 -18.11 -16.86
N ALA A 338 12.23 -19.01 -17.32
CA ALA A 338 11.40 -19.93 -16.53
C ALA A 338 12.23 -21.00 -15.76
N ALA A 339 13.34 -20.61 -15.15
CA ALA A 339 14.28 -21.49 -14.47
C ALA A 339 14.15 -21.56 -12.93
N ALA A 340 13.15 -20.93 -12.33
CA ALA A 340 13.01 -20.92 -10.86
C ALA A 340 11.72 -21.52 -10.30
N ALA A 341 10.80 -22.01 -11.13
CA ALA A 341 9.54 -22.61 -10.66
C ALA A 341 9.57 -24.15 -10.47
N ALA A 342 10.70 -24.80 -10.64
CA ALA A 342 10.80 -26.28 -10.62
C ALA A 342 11.63 -26.86 -9.45
N ALA A 343 11.89 -26.11 -8.39
CA ALA A 343 12.70 -26.57 -7.27
C ALA A 343 12.02 -26.45 -5.89
N ALA A 344 10.72 -26.63 -5.81
CA ALA A 344 10.00 -26.64 -4.53
C ALA A 344 8.96 -27.77 -4.45
N VAL A 345 9.33 -28.98 -4.89
CA VAL A 345 8.66 -30.22 -4.45
C VAL A 345 9.75 -31.27 -4.36
N ASP A 346 10.30 -31.45 -3.17
CA ASP A 346 10.71 -32.74 -2.58
C ASP A 346 11.44 -32.49 -1.25
N PHE A 347 10.87 -33.12 -0.21
CA PHE A 347 11.23 -33.27 1.21
C PHE A 347 10.71 -32.22 2.17
#